data_94321e26cbbc6a08a4e35049ec88f322
#
_entry.id   94321e26cbbc6a08a4e35049ec88f322
#
_cell.length_a   1.000
_cell.length_b   1.000
_cell.length_c   1.000
_cell.angle_alpha   90.00
_cell.angle_beta   90.00
_cell.angle_gamma   90.00
#
_symmetry.space_group_name_H-M   'P 1'
#
loop_
_entity.id
_entity.type
_entity.pdbx_description
1 polymer ?
#
loop_
_entity_poly.entity_id
_entity_poly.type
_entity_poly.pdbx_seq_one_letter_code
_entity_poly.pdbx_strand_id
1 'polypeptide(L)'
;MQKKISRNISEQPMKNRLIYQKILLKNHTFIRRKAVVETMWAPWRIEYIKSEKEGGCVFCQALTIHDELTLYKGDTTFVVMNKFPYINGHLLVAPIRHLSRLDELTRNEMTDLLATVEAAVRIEKEIMNPDGFNVGLNLGKVAGAGIEEHLHFHIVPRWFGDTNALTVFADIRVIPEHLKATYDSLKPLFSRLSQAI
;
A
#
# COMPACT_ATOMS: atom_id res chain seq x y z
N MET A 1 -37.14 -0.83 29.77
CA MET A 1 -38.18 -0.77 28.71
C MET A 1 -37.47 -0.45 27.38
N GLN A 2 -36.95 -1.48 26.70
CA GLN A 2 -36.30 -1.34 25.39
C GLN A 2 -37.27 -1.76 24.32
N LYS A 3 -37.72 -0.85 23.48
CA LYS A 3 -38.51 -1.17 22.28
C LYS A 3 -37.55 -1.47 21.11
N LYS A 4 -37.51 -2.73 20.68
CA LYS A 4 -36.96 -3.19 19.43
C LYS A 4 -37.64 -2.45 18.27
N ILE A 5 -36.87 -1.77 17.43
CA ILE A 5 -37.29 -1.31 16.10
C ILE A 5 -36.61 -2.22 15.08
N SER A 6 -37.21 -3.36 14.80
CA SER A 6 -36.98 -4.12 13.60
C SER A 6 -38.03 -3.71 12.56
N ARG A 7 -37.72 -2.79 11.67
CA ARG A 7 -38.59 -2.51 10.53
C ARG A 7 -38.22 -3.42 9.37
N ASN A 8 -39.16 -4.29 9.04
CA ASN A 8 -39.15 -5.22 7.92
C ASN A 8 -39.14 -4.42 6.60
N ILE A 9 -38.17 -4.68 5.73
CA ILE A 9 -38.00 -4.03 4.40
C ILE A 9 -39.08 -4.48 3.39
N SER A 10 -39.94 -5.43 3.76
CA SER A 10 -40.98 -6.00 2.89
C SER A 10 -42.25 -5.19 2.75
N GLU A 11 -42.45 -4.10 3.53
CA GLU A 11 -43.74 -3.35 3.56
C GLU A 11 -43.65 -1.92 2.98
N GLN A 12 -42.70 -1.64 2.10
CA GLN A 12 -42.71 -0.35 1.41
C GLN A 12 -43.70 -0.38 0.21
N PRO A 13 -44.52 0.67 0.05
CA PRO A 13 -45.52 0.69 -1.02
C PRO A 13 -44.89 0.63 -2.40
N MET A 14 -45.47 -0.19 -3.30
CA MET A 14 -44.96 -0.50 -4.63
C MET A 14 -44.54 0.71 -5.49
N LYS A 15 -45.09 1.88 -5.24
CA LYS A 15 -44.72 3.13 -5.92
C LYS A 15 -43.27 3.56 -5.69
N ASN A 16 -42.75 3.32 -4.52
CA ASN A 16 -41.34 3.69 -4.20
C ASN A 16 -40.33 2.70 -4.81
N ARG A 17 -40.73 1.45 -5.00
CA ARG A 17 -39.88 0.43 -5.64
C ARG A 17 -39.68 0.70 -7.15
N LEU A 18 -40.71 1.22 -7.82
CA LEU A 18 -40.63 1.65 -9.24
C LEU A 18 -39.79 2.92 -9.43
N ILE A 19 -39.77 3.84 -8.45
CA ILE A 19 -38.93 5.04 -8.48
C ILE A 19 -37.47 4.65 -8.32
N TYR A 20 -37.15 3.76 -7.38
CA TYR A 20 -35.78 3.26 -7.18
C TYR A 20 -35.26 2.47 -8.42
N GLN A 21 -36.08 1.63 -9.01
CA GLN A 21 -35.71 0.93 -10.24
C GLN A 21 -35.55 1.89 -11.44
N LYS A 22 -36.37 2.93 -11.55
CA LYS A 22 -36.21 3.95 -12.60
C LYS A 22 -34.97 4.83 -12.40
N ILE A 23 -34.57 5.09 -11.16
CA ILE A 23 -33.34 5.83 -10.85
C ILE A 23 -32.10 4.95 -11.18
N LEU A 24 -32.14 3.66 -10.85
CA LEU A 24 -31.07 2.73 -11.19
C LEU A 24 -30.94 2.50 -12.71
N LEU A 25 -32.06 2.45 -13.44
CA LEU A 25 -32.04 2.26 -14.89
C LEU A 25 -31.69 3.54 -15.68
N LYS A 26 -31.95 4.74 -15.14
CA LYS A 26 -31.52 6.00 -15.78
C LYS A 26 -30.01 6.29 -15.64
N ASN A 27 -29.34 5.68 -14.68
CA ASN A 27 -27.91 5.87 -14.47
C ASN A 27 -27.03 4.85 -15.22
N HIS A 28 -27.62 3.95 -16.03
CA HIS A 28 -26.89 3.00 -16.86
C HIS A 28 -26.63 3.45 -18.31
N THR A 29 -26.78 4.72 -18.61
CA THR A 29 -26.05 5.28 -19.76
C THR A 29 -24.60 5.49 -19.31
N PHE A 30 -23.86 4.39 -19.20
CA PHE A 30 -22.42 4.40 -19.21
C PHE A 30 -22.00 5.05 -20.53
N ILE A 31 -21.74 6.35 -20.49
CA ILE A 31 -20.97 7.00 -21.54
C ILE A 31 -19.62 6.29 -21.49
N ARG A 32 -19.42 5.34 -22.42
CA ARG A 32 -18.10 4.84 -22.76
C ARG A 32 -17.31 6.05 -23.25
N ARG A 33 -16.76 6.83 -22.31
CA ARG A 33 -15.66 7.74 -22.65
C ARG A 33 -14.61 6.82 -23.26
N LYS A 34 -14.34 7.00 -24.57
CA LYS A 34 -13.08 6.52 -25.14
C LYS A 34 -12.02 6.98 -24.16
N ALA A 35 -11.33 6.04 -23.52
CA ALA A 35 -10.18 6.35 -22.72
C ALA A 35 -9.21 7.09 -23.64
N VAL A 36 -9.13 8.39 -23.50
CA VAL A 36 -8.04 9.16 -24.04
C VAL A 36 -6.85 8.67 -23.22
N VAL A 37 -5.99 7.89 -23.84
CA VAL A 37 -4.74 7.46 -23.19
C VAL A 37 -3.89 8.72 -23.09
N GLU A 38 -4.04 9.45 -21.99
CA GLU A 38 -3.11 10.53 -21.69
C GLU A 38 -1.76 9.90 -21.37
N THR A 39 -0.80 10.15 -22.25
CA THR A 39 0.56 9.65 -22.10
C THR A 39 1.23 10.45 -20.99
N MET A 40 1.31 9.88 -19.80
CA MET A 40 2.11 10.46 -18.73
C MET A 40 3.55 9.97 -18.84
N TRP A 41 4.50 10.89 -18.79
CA TRP A 41 5.91 10.55 -18.78
C TRP A 41 6.31 9.93 -17.44
N ALA A 42 6.54 8.62 -17.43
CA ALA A 42 6.96 7.85 -16.28
C ALA A 42 8.22 7.03 -16.63
N PRO A 43 9.41 7.65 -16.73
CA PRO A 43 10.63 6.99 -17.19
C PRO A 43 11.02 5.80 -16.32
N TRP A 44 10.68 5.80 -15.02
CA TRP A 44 10.89 4.65 -14.12
C TRP A 44 10.07 3.40 -14.51
N ARG A 45 8.94 3.56 -15.21
CA ARG A 45 8.13 2.43 -15.67
C ARG A 45 8.78 1.63 -16.78
N ILE A 46 9.66 2.25 -17.56
CA ILE A 46 10.37 1.57 -18.65
C ILE A 46 11.35 0.52 -18.08
N GLU A 47 11.95 0.81 -16.93
CA GLU A 47 12.81 -0.14 -16.23
C GLU A 47 12.01 -1.35 -15.74
N TYR A 48 10.78 -1.15 -15.22
CA TYR A 48 9.87 -2.22 -14.84
C TYR A 48 9.43 -3.09 -16.05
N ILE A 49 9.18 -2.44 -17.20
CA ILE A 49 8.75 -3.14 -18.43
C ILE A 49 9.93 -3.88 -19.07
N LYS A 50 11.13 -3.29 -19.01
CA LYS A 50 12.36 -3.85 -19.59
C LYS A 50 13.10 -4.81 -18.66
N SER A 51 12.86 -4.76 -17.34
CA SER A 51 13.38 -5.76 -16.45
C SER A 51 12.77 -7.10 -16.86
N GLU A 52 13.56 -7.94 -17.51
CA GLU A 52 13.25 -9.37 -17.58
C GLU A 52 12.92 -9.77 -16.15
N LYS A 53 11.80 -10.47 -15.96
CA LYS A 53 11.47 -11.07 -14.68
C LYS A 53 12.53 -12.15 -14.46
N GLU A 54 13.71 -11.76 -13.98
CA GLU A 54 14.67 -12.69 -13.43
C GLU A 54 13.90 -13.50 -12.40
N GLY A 55 13.80 -14.82 -12.65
CA GLY A 55 12.93 -15.69 -11.88
C GLY A 55 13.31 -15.67 -10.41
N GLY A 56 12.39 -15.25 -9.54
CA GLY A 56 12.58 -15.23 -8.09
C GLY A 56 11.81 -14.11 -7.40
N CYS A 57 11.70 -14.24 -6.09
CA CYS A 57 11.04 -13.27 -5.25
C CYS A 57 11.88 -12.00 -5.11
N VAL A 58 11.32 -10.84 -5.44
CA VAL A 58 12.01 -9.53 -5.35
C VAL A 58 12.43 -9.19 -3.91
N PHE A 59 11.69 -9.64 -2.91
CA PHE A 59 12.05 -9.45 -1.50
C PHE A 59 13.27 -10.30 -1.10
N CYS A 60 13.35 -11.56 -1.58
CA CYS A 60 14.53 -12.39 -1.35
C CYS A 60 15.75 -11.84 -2.08
N GLN A 61 15.57 -11.28 -3.27
CA GLN A 61 16.64 -10.63 -4.02
C GLN A 61 17.16 -9.39 -3.29
N ALA A 62 16.26 -8.53 -2.76
CA ALA A 62 16.63 -7.36 -1.97
C ALA A 62 17.48 -7.68 -0.73
N LEU A 63 17.35 -8.90 -0.20
CA LEU A 63 18.15 -9.38 0.94
C LEU A 63 19.55 -9.88 0.55
N THR A 64 19.74 -10.32 -0.70
CA THR A 64 20.99 -10.93 -1.19
C THR A 64 21.86 -9.95 -1.96
N ILE A 65 21.25 -9.02 -2.68
CA ILE A 65 21.92 -7.93 -3.38
C ILE A 65 21.88 -6.73 -2.43
N HIS A 66 22.93 -5.92 -2.38
CA HIS A 66 22.84 -4.61 -1.72
C HIS A 66 21.84 -3.74 -2.48
N ASP A 67 20.55 -3.95 -2.19
CA ASP A 67 19.48 -3.16 -2.77
C ASP A 67 19.56 -1.75 -2.18
N GLU A 68 19.73 -0.76 -3.07
CA GLU A 68 19.79 0.66 -2.71
C GLU A 68 18.53 1.18 -2.00
N LEU A 69 17.45 0.39 -1.97
CA LEU A 69 16.19 0.72 -1.32
C LEU A 69 16.01 0.05 0.05
N THR A 70 16.92 -0.83 0.47
CA THR A 70 16.85 -1.49 1.78
C THR A 70 17.28 -0.54 2.90
N LEU A 71 16.31 -0.15 3.74
CA LEU A 71 16.53 0.76 4.87
C LEU A 71 17.06 0.04 6.11
N TYR A 72 16.52 -1.13 6.42
CA TYR A 72 16.82 -1.91 7.62
C TYR A 72 16.80 -3.41 7.33
N LYS A 73 17.69 -4.15 7.97
CA LYS A 73 17.71 -5.61 8.02
C LYS A 73 18.03 -6.06 9.44
N GLY A 74 17.04 -6.66 10.10
CA GLY A 74 17.17 -7.29 11.42
C GLY A 74 17.39 -8.79 11.30
N ASP A 75 17.11 -9.53 12.38
CA ASP A 75 17.28 -10.99 12.43
C ASP A 75 16.14 -11.73 11.71
N THR A 76 14.91 -11.26 11.85
CA THR A 76 13.72 -11.92 11.30
C THR A 76 12.94 -11.06 10.32
N THR A 77 13.18 -9.74 10.29
CA THR A 77 12.45 -8.77 9.48
C THR A 77 13.37 -7.79 8.77
N PHE A 78 12.86 -7.15 7.73
CA PHE A 78 13.56 -6.06 7.06
C PHE A 78 12.57 -5.00 6.55
N VAL A 79 13.09 -3.81 6.27
CA VAL A 79 12.34 -2.68 5.73
C VAL A 79 12.96 -2.23 4.42
N VAL A 80 12.15 -2.10 3.39
CA VAL A 80 12.55 -1.63 2.08
C VAL A 80 11.59 -0.55 1.59
N MET A 81 12.11 0.46 0.88
CA MET A 81 11.27 1.42 0.19
C MET A 81 10.58 0.76 -0.99
N ASN A 82 9.29 1.06 -1.18
CA ASN A 82 8.60 0.57 -2.36
C ASN A 82 9.15 1.26 -3.62
N LYS A 83 9.68 0.49 -4.55
CA LYS A 83 10.17 1.00 -5.86
C LYS A 83 9.07 1.67 -6.68
N PHE A 84 7.81 1.28 -6.46
CA PHE A 84 6.61 1.82 -7.11
C PHE A 84 5.63 2.39 -6.08
N PRO A 85 6.00 3.49 -5.40
CA PRO A 85 5.27 3.95 -4.24
C PRO A 85 3.88 4.49 -4.63
N TYR A 86 2.91 4.31 -3.73
CA TYR A 86 1.59 4.94 -3.87
C TYR A 86 1.65 6.43 -3.58
N ILE A 87 2.53 6.80 -2.64
CA ILE A 87 2.85 8.16 -2.24
C ILE A 87 4.28 8.20 -1.74
N ASN A 88 4.86 9.39 -1.59
CA ASN A 88 6.19 9.55 -1.04
C ASN A 88 6.32 8.88 0.35
N GLY A 89 7.44 8.21 0.62
CA GLY A 89 7.64 7.48 1.87
C GLY A 89 6.97 6.12 1.97
N HIS A 90 6.37 5.57 0.91
CA HIS A 90 5.75 4.25 0.97
C HIS A 90 6.79 3.16 1.27
N LEU A 91 6.73 2.58 2.47
CA LEU A 91 7.60 1.50 2.93
C LEU A 91 6.91 0.14 2.88
N LEU A 92 7.74 -0.90 2.77
CA LEU A 92 7.34 -2.29 2.88
C LEU A 92 8.14 -2.93 4.02
N VAL A 93 7.44 -3.64 4.92
CA VAL A 93 8.05 -4.40 6.02
C VAL A 93 7.72 -5.86 5.81
N ALA A 94 8.74 -6.70 5.72
CA ALA A 94 8.56 -8.11 5.41
C ALA A 94 9.42 -9.00 6.32
N PRO A 95 9.02 -10.27 6.55
CA PRO A 95 9.88 -11.25 7.18
C PRO A 95 11.05 -11.61 6.25
N ILE A 96 12.21 -11.95 6.83
CA ILE A 96 13.37 -12.43 6.06
C ILE A 96 13.07 -13.78 5.43
N ARG A 97 12.34 -14.64 6.15
CA ARG A 97 11.93 -15.95 5.66
C ARG A 97 10.86 -15.80 4.57
N HIS A 98 11.09 -16.44 3.43
CA HIS A 98 10.14 -16.46 2.33
C HIS A 98 8.90 -17.26 2.71
N LEU A 99 7.80 -16.55 2.90
CA LEU A 99 6.47 -17.11 3.21
C LEU A 99 5.38 -16.16 2.71
N SER A 100 4.21 -16.71 2.42
CA SER A 100 3.10 -15.95 1.83
C SER A 100 1.91 -15.76 2.77
N ARG A 101 1.86 -16.48 3.89
CA ARG A 101 0.69 -16.56 4.75
C ARG A 101 1.02 -16.16 6.18
N LEU A 102 0.07 -15.53 6.85
CA LEU A 102 0.20 -15.11 8.26
C LEU A 102 0.36 -16.29 9.23
N ASP A 103 -0.32 -17.40 8.93
CA ASP A 103 -0.29 -18.60 9.78
C ASP A 103 1.03 -19.40 9.65
N GLU A 104 1.91 -19.04 8.72
CA GLU A 104 3.26 -19.59 8.62
C GLU A 104 4.29 -18.88 9.51
N LEU A 105 3.94 -17.70 10.05
CA LEU A 105 4.79 -16.95 10.97
C LEU A 105 4.85 -17.66 12.34
N THR A 106 6.05 -17.77 12.88
CA THR A 106 6.22 -18.09 14.31
C THR A 106 5.76 -16.89 15.16
N ARG A 107 5.51 -17.13 16.45
CA ARG A 107 5.13 -16.06 17.38
C ARG A 107 6.19 -14.96 17.48
N ASN A 108 7.46 -15.35 17.48
CA ASN A 108 8.58 -14.40 17.52
C ASN A 108 8.63 -13.55 16.25
N GLU A 109 8.55 -14.16 15.06
CA GLU A 109 8.53 -13.42 13.79
C GLU A 109 7.34 -12.45 13.72
N MET A 110 6.16 -12.85 14.20
CA MET A 110 4.99 -11.98 14.25
C MET A 110 5.21 -10.78 15.18
N THR A 111 5.81 -11.00 16.34
CA THR A 111 6.13 -9.95 17.31
C THR A 111 7.14 -8.97 16.71
N ASP A 112 8.24 -9.48 16.14
CA ASP A 112 9.28 -8.66 15.51
C ASP A 112 8.74 -7.88 14.30
N LEU A 113 7.88 -8.51 13.51
CA LEU A 113 7.26 -7.88 12.34
C LEU A 113 6.43 -6.66 12.75
N LEU A 114 5.60 -6.78 13.79
CA LEU A 114 4.80 -5.68 14.30
C LEU A 114 5.64 -4.62 15.01
N ALA A 115 6.68 -5.01 15.74
CA ALA A 115 7.62 -4.08 16.35
C ALA A 115 8.39 -3.28 15.29
N THR A 116 8.79 -3.93 14.20
CA THR A 116 9.45 -3.27 13.06
C THR A 116 8.50 -2.31 12.34
N VAL A 117 7.22 -2.68 12.18
CA VAL A 117 6.19 -1.79 11.62
C VAL A 117 6.02 -0.55 12.51
N GLU A 118 5.90 -0.72 13.83
CA GLU A 118 5.80 0.40 14.78
C GLU A 118 7.00 1.33 14.68
N ALA A 119 8.21 0.76 14.70
CA ALA A 119 9.44 1.53 14.61
C ALA A 119 9.55 2.31 13.29
N ALA A 120 9.16 1.69 12.17
CA ALA A 120 9.14 2.35 10.87
C ALA A 120 8.14 3.53 10.84
N VAL A 121 6.93 3.35 11.37
CA VAL A 121 5.93 4.43 11.51
C VAL A 121 6.48 5.59 12.35
N ARG A 122 7.15 5.29 13.46
CA ARG A 122 7.74 6.30 14.34
C ARG A 122 8.86 7.09 13.65
N ILE A 123 9.73 6.40 12.90
CA ILE A 123 10.81 7.05 12.13
C ILE A 123 10.23 7.95 11.04
N GLU A 124 9.26 7.48 10.27
CA GLU A 124 8.62 8.31 9.25
C GLU A 124 7.89 9.51 9.85
N LYS A 125 7.25 9.33 11.01
CA LYS A 125 6.62 10.44 11.73
C LYS A 125 7.62 11.51 12.13
N GLU A 126 8.80 11.11 12.56
CA GLU A 126 9.87 12.03 12.94
C GLU A 126 10.43 12.82 11.74
N ILE A 127 10.67 12.15 10.63
CA ILE A 127 11.34 12.74 9.45
C ILE A 127 10.39 13.47 8.53
N MET A 128 9.26 12.86 8.21
CA MET A 128 8.35 13.34 7.17
C MET A 128 7.12 14.07 7.74
N ASN A 129 6.88 13.94 9.03
CA ASN A 129 5.76 14.54 9.76
C ASN A 129 4.40 14.41 9.04
N PRO A 130 3.97 13.20 8.63
CA PRO A 130 2.65 13.01 8.04
C PRO A 130 1.54 13.24 9.05
N ASP A 131 0.33 13.55 8.55
CA ASP A 131 -0.87 13.71 9.37
C ASP A 131 -1.40 12.36 9.86
N GLY A 132 -1.10 11.27 9.15
CA GLY A 132 -1.52 9.92 9.48
C GLY A 132 -0.83 8.85 8.66
N PHE A 133 -1.22 7.59 8.88
CA PHE A 133 -0.69 6.43 8.16
C PHE A 133 -1.82 5.47 7.80
N ASN A 134 -1.71 4.85 6.62
CA ASN A 134 -2.39 3.61 6.32
C ASN A 134 -1.38 2.48 6.45
N VAL A 135 -1.64 1.55 7.37
CA VAL A 135 -0.79 0.38 7.61
C VAL A 135 -1.64 -0.87 7.39
N GLY A 136 -1.14 -1.81 6.60
CA GLY A 136 -1.86 -3.04 6.30
C GLY A 136 -1.12 -3.93 5.33
N LEU A 137 -1.74 -5.08 5.01
CA LEU A 137 -1.19 -6.04 4.05
C LEU A 137 -2.29 -6.52 3.09
N ASN A 138 -1.88 -6.94 1.92
CA ASN A 138 -2.74 -7.53 0.91
C ASN A 138 -2.52 -9.03 0.87
N LEU A 139 -3.56 -9.81 1.18
CA LEU A 139 -3.51 -11.27 1.13
C LEU A 139 -4.21 -11.76 -0.14
N GLY A 140 -3.42 -12.27 -1.07
CA GLY A 140 -3.89 -12.78 -2.36
C GLY A 140 -4.13 -11.70 -3.41
N LYS A 141 -4.18 -12.12 -4.64
CA LYS A 141 -4.25 -11.27 -5.85
C LYS A 141 -5.47 -10.37 -5.91
N VAL A 142 -6.63 -10.90 -5.50
CA VAL A 142 -7.90 -10.16 -5.49
C VAL A 142 -7.87 -8.99 -4.50
N ALA A 143 -7.06 -9.12 -3.44
CA ALA A 143 -6.84 -8.04 -2.46
C ALA A 143 -5.81 -7.00 -2.93
N GLY A 144 -5.23 -7.16 -4.12
CA GLY A 144 -4.28 -6.21 -4.70
C GLY A 144 -2.80 -6.53 -4.39
N ALA A 145 -2.48 -7.76 -3.92
CA ALA A 145 -1.09 -8.18 -3.77
C ALA A 145 -0.39 -8.21 -5.13
N GLY A 146 0.60 -7.33 -5.32
CA GLY A 146 1.47 -7.34 -6.50
C GLY A 146 2.52 -8.47 -6.44
N ILE A 147 2.90 -8.87 -5.24
CA ILE A 147 3.82 -9.95 -4.91
C ILE A 147 3.10 -10.83 -3.89
N GLU A 148 2.54 -11.96 -4.34
CA GLU A 148 1.72 -12.83 -3.48
C GLU A 148 2.57 -13.82 -2.67
N GLU A 149 3.73 -14.19 -3.21
CA GLU A 149 4.60 -15.22 -2.67
C GLU A 149 5.41 -14.79 -1.45
N HIS A 150 5.44 -13.50 -1.13
CA HIS A 150 6.17 -13.00 0.04
C HIS A 150 5.32 -12.02 0.84
N LEU A 151 4.99 -12.41 2.06
CA LEU A 151 4.19 -11.60 2.98
C LEU A 151 4.87 -10.27 3.29
N HIS A 152 4.14 -9.17 3.19
CA HIS A 152 4.68 -7.84 3.49
C HIS A 152 3.59 -6.87 3.94
N PHE A 153 3.92 -6.04 4.93
CA PHE A 153 3.12 -4.90 5.32
C PHE A 153 3.46 -3.68 4.46
N HIS A 154 2.44 -2.93 4.11
CA HIS A 154 2.57 -1.59 3.56
C HIS A 154 2.48 -0.57 4.69
N ILE A 155 3.36 0.42 4.70
CA ILE A 155 3.28 1.63 5.50
C ILE A 155 3.19 2.79 4.52
N VAL A 156 2.08 3.50 4.57
CA VAL A 156 1.76 4.58 3.61
C VAL A 156 1.47 5.84 4.41
N PRO A 157 2.40 6.78 4.48
CA PRO A 157 2.18 8.06 5.14
C PRO A 157 1.12 8.87 4.39
N ARG A 158 0.34 9.66 5.12
CA ARG A 158 -0.77 10.43 4.59
C ARG A 158 -0.72 11.88 5.07
N TRP A 159 -1.06 12.80 4.17
CA TRP A 159 -1.17 14.23 4.47
C TRP A 159 -2.53 14.77 4.06
N PHE A 160 -3.01 15.81 4.77
CA PHE A 160 -4.20 16.51 4.32
C PHE A 160 -3.98 17.06 2.92
N GLY A 161 -4.90 16.73 1.99
CA GLY A 161 -4.81 17.15 0.59
C GLY A 161 -3.87 16.30 -0.29
N ASP A 162 -3.40 15.17 0.16
CA ASP A 162 -2.60 14.23 -0.64
C ASP A 162 -3.41 13.63 -1.82
N THR A 163 -4.74 13.66 -1.73
CA THR A 163 -5.64 13.36 -2.82
C THR A 163 -6.13 14.67 -3.43
N ASN A 164 -5.77 14.97 -4.65
CA ASN A 164 -6.11 16.20 -5.36
C ASN A 164 -6.98 15.92 -6.60
N ALA A 165 -7.33 17.00 -7.32
CA ALA A 165 -8.15 16.90 -8.53
C ALA A 165 -7.56 15.99 -9.61
N LEU A 166 -6.23 15.89 -9.75
CA LEU A 166 -5.58 15.01 -10.71
C LEU A 166 -5.82 13.54 -10.40
N THR A 167 -5.78 13.16 -9.11
CA THR A 167 -6.10 11.80 -8.68
C THR A 167 -7.57 11.47 -8.92
N VAL A 168 -8.48 12.43 -8.66
CA VAL A 168 -9.93 12.22 -8.78
C VAL A 168 -10.38 12.19 -10.24
N PHE A 169 -9.88 13.10 -11.09
CA PHE A 169 -10.36 13.25 -12.46
C PHE A 169 -9.56 12.45 -13.49
N ALA A 170 -8.29 12.18 -13.21
CA ALA A 170 -7.37 11.55 -14.18
C ALA A 170 -6.71 10.26 -13.66
N ASP A 171 -6.98 9.86 -12.41
CA ASP A 171 -6.30 8.73 -11.72
C ASP A 171 -4.76 8.89 -11.72
N ILE A 172 -4.30 10.16 -11.67
CA ILE A 172 -2.88 10.52 -11.65
C ILE A 172 -2.46 10.73 -10.20
N ARG A 173 -1.40 10.06 -9.77
CA ARG A 173 -0.72 10.27 -8.48
C ARG A 173 0.57 11.04 -8.71
N VAL A 174 0.80 12.07 -7.93
CA VAL A 174 2.02 12.86 -7.97
C VAL A 174 2.91 12.43 -6.82
N ILE A 175 4.14 12.03 -7.12
CA ILE A 175 5.19 11.77 -6.12
C ILE A 175 6.08 13.02 -6.10
N PRO A 176 6.04 13.83 -5.03
CA PRO A 176 6.67 15.16 -5.03
C PRO A 176 8.19 15.12 -4.85
N GLU A 177 8.75 14.00 -4.41
CA GLU A 177 10.17 13.87 -4.12
C GLU A 177 10.77 12.65 -4.82
N HIS A 178 12.05 12.77 -5.22
CA HIS A 178 12.75 11.64 -5.82
C HIS A 178 13.02 10.55 -4.78
N LEU A 179 12.81 9.28 -5.15
CA LEU A 179 12.93 8.11 -4.25
C LEU A 179 14.26 8.07 -3.49
N LYS A 180 15.37 8.43 -4.16
CA LYS A 180 16.68 8.48 -3.53
C LYS A 180 16.78 9.56 -2.45
N ALA A 181 16.19 10.73 -2.62
CA ALA A 181 16.21 11.79 -1.60
C ALA A 181 15.46 11.35 -0.34
N THR A 182 14.30 10.72 -0.51
CA THR A 182 13.55 10.12 0.60
C THR A 182 14.37 9.01 1.30
N TYR A 183 15.04 8.15 0.53
CA TYR A 183 15.91 7.12 1.09
C TYR A 183 17.03 7.71 1.92
N ASP A 184 17.75 8.71 1.39
CA ASP A 184 18.89 9.35 2.04
C ASP A 184 18.48 10.05 3.37
N SER A 185 17.23 10.53 3.46
CA SER A 185 16.69 11.13 4.69
C SER A 185 16.31 10.09 5.75
N LEU A 186 15.77 8.95 5.34
CA LEU A 186 15.30 7.89 6.24
C LEU A 186 16.44 6.97 6.73
N LYS A 187 17.36 6.60 5.85
CA LYS A 187 18.40 5.61 6.11
C LYS A 187 19.19 5.80 7.42
N PRO A 188 19.62 7.02 7.80
CA PRO A 188 20.37 7.24 9.03
C PRO A 188 19.62 6.83 10.30
N LEU A 189 18.29 7.03 10.34
CA LEU A 189 17.46 6.67 11.48
C LEU A 189 17.21 5.16 11.54
N PHE A 190 16.95 4.54 10.39
CA PHE A 190 16.82 3.09 10.31
C PHE A 190 18.11 2.35 10.68
N SER A 191 19.29 2.94 10.44
CA SER A 191 20.56 2.37 10.87
C SER A 191 20.71 2.30 12.39
N ARG A 192 19.98 3.13 13.15
CA ARG A 192 19.96 3.10 14.62
C ARG A 192 19.05 2.00 15.18
N LEU A 193 18.10 1.49 14.43
CA LEU A 193 17.24 0.38 14.87
C LEU A 193 18.03 -0.90 15.15
N SER A 194 19.09 -1.15 14.39
CA SER A 194 19.96 -2.32 14.58
C SER A 194 20.66 -2.34 15.95
N GLN A 195 20.62 -1.23 16.72
CA GLN A 195 21.22 -1.11 18.04
C GLN A 195 20.19 -1.14 19.18
N ALA A 196 18.90 -1.14 18.86
CA ALA A 196 17.81 -0.95 19.82
C ALA A 196 16.83 -2.14 19.92
N ILE A 197 16.94 -3.13 19.03
CA ILE A 197 16.20 -4.39 19.01
C ILE A 197 17.22 -5.53 19.14
#